data_e0be8cedbe96b3e4908be41907d3ee00
#
_entry.id   e0be8cedbe96b3e4908be41907d3ee00
#
_cell.length_a   1.000
_cell.length_b   1.000
_cell.length_c   1.000
_cell.angle_alpha   90.00
_cell.angle_beta   90.00
_cell.angle_gamma   90.00
#
_symmetry.space_group_name_H-M   'P 1'
#
loop_
_entity.id
_entity.type
_entity.pdbx_description
1 polymer ?
#
loop_
_entity_poly.entity_id
_entity_poly.type
_entity_poly.pdbx_seq_one_letter_code
_entity_poly.pdbx_strand_id
1 'polypeptide(L)'
;MASNQLVSRKRRLVGSKPGLTAYLAAALVSLAAWMAFGADDGGGQPQRSIRPSRPTVPAISASVMFNTPEADQILASLEVFPPDNPWNQDVSGWPVHPNSANIIAAMGAQKPFRQDSDMGFILVPPGQRRVAVQIVAYPAESDRGPFPVPDNMPIEGWPVGYRGKPVSLDDVQRDRLREGGDRHGLVVDPVNRILYEFYQAKKTDRGWQAAQASVFDLKSNRLRPDGWTSADAAGLPIFPAVVRYDELQRGIVEHALRVTVQRTRRAYVSPATHFASSRTDTNLPRMGERIRLKQDFPIDGFSRNVQAILKGLKKHGMFVADNGLDWAISVAPDPRIPPMHEEFRRIKGSAFEVVVPPTRR
;
A
#
# COMPACT_ATOMS: atom_id res chain seq x y z
N MET A 1 -23.26 20.02 12.84
CA MET A 1 -21.97 19.88 12.15
C MET A 1 -22.15 18.78 11.13
N ALA A 2 -22.37 19.14 9.87
CA ALA A 2 -22.77 18.21 8.81
C ALA A 2 -21.52 17.59 8.18
N SER A 3 -21.30 16.30 8.40
CA SER A 3 -20.32 15.50 7.70
C SER A 3 -20.84 15.21 6.30
N ASN A 4 -20.35 15.92 5.28
CA ASN A 4 -20.58 15.60 3.89
C ASN A 4 -19.85 14.31 3.54
N GLN A 5 -20.57 13.21 3.47
CA GLN A 5 -20.11 11.98 2.85
C GLN A 5 -20.07 12.17 1.33
N LEU A 6 -18.89 12.47 0.81
CA LEU A 6 -18.61 12.30 -0.62
C LEU A 6 -18.29 10.83 -0.87
N VAL A 7 -19.31 10.07 -1.25
CA VAL A 7 -19.15 8.71 -1.75
C VAL A 7 -18.54 8.79 -3.14
N SER A 8 -17.26 8.40 -3.25
CA SER A 8 -16.59 8.22 -4.53
C SER A 8 -17.36 7.21 -5.39
N ARG A 9 -18.01 7.67 -6.45
CA ARG A 9 -18.64 6.81 -7.47
C ARG A 9 -17.59 6.36 -8.48
N LYS A 10 -16.82 5.33 -8.17
CA LYS A 10 -16.00 4.65 -9.17
C LYS A 10 -16.92 3.96 -10.20
N ARG A 11 -16.87 4.43 -11.45
CA ARG A 11 -17.64 3.85 -12.57
C ARG A 11 -16.92 2.62 -13.12
N ARG A 12 -17.69 1.58 -13.48
CA ARG A 12 -17.23 0.35 -14.14
C ARG A 12 -16.57 0.65 -15.48
N LEU A 13 -15.38 0.10 -15.69
CA LEU A 13 -14.73 0.02 -16.99
C LEU A 13 -14.90 -1.39 -17.57
N VAL A 14 -15.42 -1.44 -18.81
CA VAL A 14 -15.47 -2.64 -19.64
C VAL A 14 -14.23 -2.64 -20.53
N GLY A 15 -13.37 -3.64 -20.37
CA GLY A 15 -12.13 -3.74 -21.12
C GLY A 15 -12.29 -4.45 -22.45
N SER A 16 -11.65 -3.92 -23.49
CA SER A 16 -11.43 -4.56 -24.78
C SER A 16 -9.96 -4.97 -24.93
N LYS A 17 -9.72 -6.12 -25.55
CA LYS A 17 -8.41 -6.75 -25.75
C LYS A 17 -7.55 -6.02 -26.79
N PRO A 18 -6.23 -6.08 -26.67
CA PRO A 18 -5.36 -6.23 -27.85
C PRO A 18 -4.41 -7.41 -27.78
N GLY A 19 -3.95 -7.81 -28.98
CA GLY A 19 -3.29 -9.03 -29.30
C GLY A 19 -1.81 -9.16 -28.93
N LEU A 20 -1.37 -10.40 -29.00
CA LEU A 20 -0.02 -10.91 -28.78
C LEU A 20 0.99 -10.42 -29.85
N THR A 21 2.19 -10.09 -29.41
CA THR A 21 3.42 -10.35 -30.19
C THR A 21 4.59 -10.66 -29.25
N ALA A 22 5.31 -11.73 -29.56
CA ALA A 22 6.36 -12.32 -28.78
C ALA A 22 7.72 -11.63 -28.96
N TYR A 23 8.55 -11.61 -27.91
CA TYR A 23 10.01 -11.59 -28.03
C TYR A 23 10.66 -12.48 -26.96
N LEU A 24 11.42 -13.47 -27.48
CA LEU A 24 12.36 -14.30 -26.73
C LEU A 24 13.72 -13.58 -26.65
N ALA A 25 14.37 -13.58 -25.51
CA ALA A 25 15.84 -13.64 -25.42
C ALA A 25 16.28 -14.08 -24.01
N ALA A 26 17.22 -15.01 -24.01
CA ALA A 26 17.76 -15.74 -22.88
C ALA A 26 18.83 -14.96 -22.10
N ALA A 27 18.99 -15.28 -20.80
CA ALA A 27 20.28 -15.23 -20.13
C ALA A 27 20.31 -16.25 -18.96
N LEU A 28 21.15 -17.26 -19.12
CA LEU A 28 21.67 -18.19 -18.11
C LEU A 28 22.79 -17.54 -17.29
N VAL A 29 22.92 -17.87 -16.01
CA VAL A 29 24.10 -17.98 -15.14
C VAL A 29 23.60 -17.92 -13.69
N SER A 30 23.94 -18.71 -12.72
CA SER A 30 24.68 -19.95 -12.47
C SER A 30 24.32 -20.42 -11.05
N LEU A 31 24.14 -21.71 -10.91
CA LEU A 31 24.10 -22.45 -9.64
C LEU A 31 25.54 -22.74 -9.21
N ALA A 32 25.91 -22.49 -7.96
CA ALA A 32 27.02 -23.20 -7.31
C ALA A 32 26.85 -23.24 -5.78
N ALA A 33 26.78 -24.46 -5.30
CA ALA A 33 27.41 -25.04 -4.12
C ALA A 33 26.88 -24.69 -2.72
N TRP A 34 26.22 -25.69 -2.15
CA TRP A 34 26.19 -25.93 -0.70
C TRP A 34 26.47 -27.43 -0.46
N MET A 35 27.60 -27.74 0.15
CA MET A 35 27.84 -28.93 0.98
C MET A 35 29.04 -28.67 1.89
N ALA A 36 28.83 -28.71 3.20
CA ALA A 36 29.78 -29.27 4.16
C ALA A 36 29.10 -29.48 5.51
N PHE A 37 29.08 -30.73 5.93
CA PHE A 37 28.71 -31.22 7.26
C PHE A 37 29.80 -30.93 8.28
N GLY A 38 29.40 -30.63 9.52
CA GLY A 38 30.23 -30.67 10.72
C GLY A 38 29.35 -30.59 11.95
N ALA A 39 29.19 -31.71 12.62
CA ALA A 39 28.56 -31.80 13.94
C ALA A 39 29.57 -31.37 15.03
N ASP A 40 29.15 -30.51 15.93
CA ASP A 40 29.77 -30.46 17.29
C ASP A 40 28.74 -29.93 18.30
N ASP A 41 28.64 -30.65 19.42
CA ASP A 41 27.77 -30.39 20.57
C ASP A 41 28.36 -29.27 21.43
N GLY A 42 27.56 -28.24 21.73
CA GLY A 42 27.96 -27.22 22.69
C GLY A 42 26.85 -26.20 22.90
N GLY A 43 26.33 -26.11 24.14
CA GLY A 43 25.26 -25.25 24.63
C GLY A 43 25.27 -23.82 24.06
N GLY A 44 24.39 -23.58 23.08
CA GLY A 44 24.32 -22.31 22.40
C GLY A 44 23.19 -21.44 22.92
N GLN A 45 23.53 -20.24 23.38
CA GLN A 45 22.58 -19.12 23.47
C GLN A 45 21.81 -18.96 22.14
N PRO A 46 20.55 -18.48 22.16
CA PRO A 46 19.80 -18.29 20.93
C PRO A 46 20.56 -17.30 20.01
N GLN A 47 21.11 -17.81 18.92
CA GLN A 47 21.74 -17.00 17.90
C GLN A 47 20.72 -15.99 17.39
N ARG A 48 20.94 -14.70 17.67
CA ARG A 48 20.35 -13.60 16.95
C ARG A 48 20.66 -13.83 15.47
N SER A 49 19.65 -14.15 14.69
CA SER A 49 19.78 -14.20 13.23
C SER A 49 20.28 -12.84 12.76
N ILE A 50 21.54 -12.76 12.37
CA ILE A 50 22.11 -11.57 11.74
C ILE A 50 21.46 -11.53 10.34
N ARG A 51 20.41 -10.71 10.19
CA ARG A 51 19.94 -10.37 8.85
C ARG A 51 21.10 -9.69 8.13
N PRO A 52 21.42 -10.09 6.89
CA PRO A 52 22.42 -9.38 6.13
C PRO A 52 22.02 -7.89 6.07
N SER A 53 22.99 -6.99 6.32
CA SER A 53 22.75 -5.56 6.21
C SER A 53 22.22 -5.24 4.83
N ARG A 54 21.07 -4.56 4.76
CA ARG A 54 20.56 -4.08 3.46
C ARG A 54 21.59 -3.13 2.84
N PRO A 55 21.71 -3.14 1.51
CA PRO A 55 22.57 -2.18 0.82
C PRO A 55 22.22 -0.74 1.21
N THR A 56 23.20 0.13 1.27
CA THR A 56 22.97 1.56 1.49
C THR A 56 22.10 2.11 0.36
N VAL A 57 21.10 2.92 0.71
CA VAL A 57 20.25 3.60 -0.28
C VAL A 57 21.14 4.40 -1.24
N PRO A 58 21.02 4.23 -2.56
CA PRO A 58 21.78 4.99 -3.54
C PRO A 58 21.60 6.50 -3.38
N ALA A 59 22.61 7.28 -3.73
CA ALA A 59 22.52 8.74 -3.71
C ALA A 59 21.48 9.21 -4.75
N ILE A 60 20.59 10.11 -4.34
CA ILE A 60 19.54 10.67 -5.20
C ILE A 60 19.80 12.17 -5.33
N SER A 61 19.97 12.66 -6.55
CA SER A 61 20.22 14.08 -6.87
C SER A 61 19.02 14.79 -7.47
N ALA A 62 18.06 14.04 -8.01
CA ALA A 62 16.80 14.53 -8.58
C ALA A 62 15.64 13.63 -8.17
N SER A 63 14.41 14.09 -8.40
CA SER A 63 13.22 13.26 -8.15
C SER A 63 13.13 12.09 -9.12
N VAL A 64 12.85 10.88 -8.60
CA VAL A 64 12.80 9.61 -9.34
C VAL A 64 11.38 9.06 -9.32
N MET A 65 10.81 8.83 -10.51
CA MET A 65 9.44 8.32 -10.65
C MET A 65 9.38 6.82 -10.37
N PHE A 66 8.32 6.35 -9.74
CA PHE A 66 8.10 4.97 -9.31
C PHE A 66 8.28 3.90 -10.39
N ASN A 67 8.04 4.23 -11.65
CA ASN A 67 8.04 3.30 -12.79
C ASN A 67 9.38 3.27 -13.54
N THR A 68 10.50 3.44 -12.84
CA THR A 68 11.85 3.46 -13.41
C THR A 68 12.76 2.41 -12.74
N PRO A 69 13.76 1.88 -13.48
CA PRO A 69 14.75 0.97 -12.89
C PRO A 69 15.55 1.60 -11.74
N GLU A 70 15.75 2.92 -11.75
CA GLU A 70 16.39 3.64 -10.67
C GLU A 70 15.56 3.59 -9.39
N ALA A 71 14.24 3.79 -9.50
CA ALA A 71 13.34 3.64 -8.35
C ALA A 71 13.40 2.23 -7.76
N ASP A 72 13.43 1.19 -8.61
CA ASP A 72 13.52 -0.20 -8.15
C ASP A 72 14.79 -0.46 -7.31
N GLN A 73 15.94 0.09 -7.73
CA GLN A 73 17.20 -0.04 -6.99
C GLN A 73 17.15 0.67 -5.64
N ILE A 74 16.58 1.86 -5.60
CA ILE A 74 16.42 2.63 -4.36
C ILE A 74 15.49 1.88 -3.41
N LEU A 75 14.33 1.42 -3.90
CA LEU A 75 13.31 0.71 -3.11
C LEU A 75 13.81 -0.62 -2.56
N ALA A 76 14.61 -1.37 -3.33
CA ALA A 76 15.22 -2.61 -2.88
C ALA A 76 16.14 -2.42 -1.66
N SER A 77 16.69 -1.20 -1.48
CA SER A 77 17.56 -0.83 -0.37
C SER A 77 16.81 -0.11 0.77
N LEU A 78 15.59 0.38 0.50
CA LEU A 78 14.82 1.16 1.47
C LEU A 78 14.22 0.25 2.56
N GLU A 79 14.51 0.55 3.79
CA GLU A 79 13.80 -0.03 4.93
C GLU A 79 12.58 0.82 5.26
N VAL A 80 11.40 0.26 4.99
CA VAL A 80 10.12 0.88 5.32
C VAL A 80 9.67 0.41 6.68
N PHE A 81 9.78 1.28 7.67
CA PHE A 81 9.54 1.03 9.09
C PHE A 81 10.48 0.01 9.76
N PRO A 82 10.60 0.02 11.08
CA PRO A 82 11.33 -0.99 11.84
C PRO A 82 10.76 -2.41 11.65
N PRO A 83 11.56 -3.46 11.85
CA PRO A 83 11.10 -4.85 11.67
C PRO A 83 9.91 -5.26 12.56
N ASP A 84 9.78 -4.63 13.73
CA ASP A 84 8.68 -4.86 14.68
C ASP A 84 7.45 -3.98 14.44
N ASN A 85 7.48 -3.14 13.40
CA ASN A 85 6.34 -2.33 13.02
C ASN A 85 5.15 -3.20 12.60
N PRO A 86 3.90 -2.82 12.90
CA PRO A 86 2.71 -3.54 12.47
C PRO A 86 2.68 -3.90 10.97
N TRP A 87 3.23 -3.07 10.09
CA TRP A 87 3.32 -3.37 8.66
C TRP A 87 4.23 -4.55 8.34
N ASN A 88 5.28 -4.78 9.12
CA ASN A 88 6.30 -5.81 8.89
C ASN A 88 6.06 -7.10 9.69
N GLN A 89 5.07 -7.11 10.60
CA GLN A 89 4.80 -8.26 11.48
C GLN A 89 4.36 -9.49 10.69
N ASP A 90 4.91 -10.65 11.07
CA ASP A 90 4.41 -11.95 10.65
C ASP A 90 3.17 -12.30 11.49
N VAL A 91 2.02 -12.37 10.82
CA VAL A 91 0.72 -12.69 11.44
C VAL A 91 0.24 -14.10 11.07
N SER A 92 1.09 -14.91 10.43
CA SER A 92 0.74 -16.25 9.97
C SER A 92 0.27 -17.18 11.10
N GLY A 93 0.83 -17.00 12.31
CA GLY A 93 0.44 -17.74 13.51
C GLY A 93 -0.57 -17.03 14.42
N TRP A 94 -1.12 -15.88 14.02
CA TRP A 94 -2.07 -15.17 14.88
C TRP A 94 -3.40 -15.90 14.99
N PRO A 95 -4.07 -15.87 16.15
CA PRO A 95 -5.40 -16.46 16.31
C PRO A 95 -6.44 -15.72 15.46
N VAL A 96 -7.40 -16.49 14.98
CA VAL A 96 -8.55 -15.97 14.24
C VAL A 96 -9.47 -15.22 15.23
N HIS A 97 -9.93 -14.03 14.81
CA HIS A 97 -10.89 -13.24 15.59
C HIS A 97 -12.20 -14.02 15.80
N PRO A 98 -12.76 -14.10 17.01
CA PRO A 98 -13.98 -14.88 17.26
C PRO A 98 -15.17 -14.52 16.35
N ASN A 99 -15.28 -13.24 15.96
CA ASN A 99 -16.33 -12.75 15.05
C ASN A 99 -15.88 -12.72 13.56
N SER A 100 -14.77 -13.38 13.19
CA SER A 100 -14.20 -13.32 11.85
C SER A 100 -15.20 -13.67 10.75
N ALA A 101 -15.96 -14.74 10.92
CA ALA A 101 -16.93 -15.21 9.93
C ALA A 101 -17.99 -14.15 9.59
N ASN A 102 -18.55 -13.48 10.62
CA ASN A 102 -19.55 -12.43 10.42
C ASN A 102 -18.95 -11.17 9.79
N ILE A 103 -17.74 -10.79 10.19
CA ILE A 103 -17.03 -9.63 9.61
C ILE A 103 -16.76 -9.88 8.12
N ILE A 104 -16.21 -11.05 7.75
CA ILE A 104 -15.98 -11.43 6.36
C ILE A 104 -17.29 -11.47 5.56
N ALA A 105 -18.36 -11.99 6.14
CA ALA A 105 -19.69 -11.99 5.51
C ALA A 105 -20.19 -10.57 5.24
N ALA A 106 -20.02 -9.65 6.20
CA ALA A 106 -20.43 -8.25 6.08
C ALA A 106 -19.61 -7.47 5.04
N MET A 107 -18.33 -7.85 4.83
CA MET A 107 -17.46 -7.35 3.76
C MET A 107 -17.79 -7.95 2.39
N GLY A 108 -18.59 -9.03 2.35
CA GLY A 108 -18.96 -9.73 1.13
C GLY A 108 -18.08 -10.94 0.83
N ALA A 109 -18.31 -12.04 1.54
CA ALA A 109 -17.56 -13.29 1.41
C ALA A 109 -17.51 -13.86 -0.02
N GLN A 110 -18.52 -13.60 -0.87
CA GLN A 110 -18.56 -14.06 -2.25
C GLN A 110 -18.05 -13.03 -3.27
N LYS A 111 -17.70 -11.82 -2.83
CA LYS A 111 -17.14 -10.80 -3.71
C LYS A 111 -15.69 -11.15 -4.06
N PRO A 112 -15.26 -10.86 -5.30
CA PRO A 112 -13.92 -11.15 -5.73
C PRO A 112 -12.92 -10.17 -5.10
N PHE A 113 -11.71 -10.67 -4.84
CA PHE A 113 -10.54 -9.86 -4.55
C PHE A 113 -10.17 -9.00 -5.78
N ARG A 114 -9.60 -7.82 -5.56
CA ARG A 114 -9.36 -6.83 -6.61
C ARG A 114 -8.04 -6.10 -6.39
N GLN A 115 -7.54 -5.51 -7.46
CA GLN A 115 -6.50 -4.50 -7.41
C GLN A 115 -7.03 -3.16 -7.94
N ASP A 116 -6.61 -2.07 -7.32
CA ASP A 116 -6.64 -0.72 -7.87
C ASP A 116 -5.19 -0.35 -8.23
N SER A 117 -4.92 -0.24 -9.55
CA SER A 117 -3.57 0.09 -10.07
C SER A 117 -3.52 1.58 -10.37
N ASP A 118 -3.54 2.41 -9.35
CA ASP A 118 -3.67 3.86 -9.44
C ASP A 118 -2.77 4.62 -8.46
N MET A 119 -2.09 3.92 -7.54
CA MET A 119 -1.33 4.54 -6.45
C MET A 119 0.14 4.75 -6.83
N GLY A 120 0.41 5.79 -7.65
CA GLY A 120 1.76 6.21 -8.01
C GLY A 120 2.45 6.97 -6.88
N PHE A 121 3.79 6.96 -6.86
CA PHE A 121 4.62 7.69 -5.91
C PHE A 121 5.88 8.24 -6.56
N ILE A 122 6.57 9.13 -5.85
CA ILE A 122 7.84 9.71 -6.30
C ILE A 122 8.86 9.71 -5.17
N LEU A 123 10.09 9.34 -5.51
CA LEU A 123 11.23 9.42 -4.60
C LEU A 123 11.91 10.76 -4.79
N VAL A 124 12.30 11.43 -3.70
CA VAL A 124 12.92 12.75 -3.76
C VAL A 124 14.27 12.76 -3.05
N PRO A 125 15.24 13.58 -3.50
CA PRO A 125 16.49 13.76 -2.79
C PRO A 125 16.27 14.42 -1.42
N PRO A 126 17.18 14.24 -0.44
CA PRO A 126 17.06 14.83 0.89
C PRO A 126 17.05 16.36 0.88
N GLY A 127 17.61 16.95 -0.17
CA GLY A 127 17.63 18.41 -0.41
C GLY A 127 16.48 18.91 -1.30
N GLN A 128 15.45 18.10 -1.56
CA GLN A 128 14.30 18.52 -2.37
C GLN A 128 13.73 19.86 -1.88
N ARG A 129 13.59 20.82 -2.80
CA ARG A 129 12.98 22.12 -2.48
C ARG A 129 11.60 21.91 -1.84
N ARG A 130 11.41 22.58 -0.72
CA ARG A 130 10.12 22.55 0.00
C ARG A 130 9.22 23.67 -0.47
N VAL A 131 7.94 23.37 -0.64
CA VAL A 131 6.90 24.31 -1.06
C VAL A 131 5.74 24.32 -0.06
N ALA A 132 5.05 25.44 0.02
CA ALA A 132 3.80 25.51 0.77
C ALA A 132 2.71 24.70 0.06
N VAL A 133 1.94 23.94 0.82
CA VAL A 133 0.71 23.29 0.37
C VAL A 133 -0.43 23.85 1.20
N GLN A 134 -1.42 24.43 0.55
CA GLN A 134 -2.60 24.96 1.23
C GLN A 134 -3.52 23.82 1.63
N ILE A 135 -3.76 23.62 2.93
CA ILE A 135 -4.69 22.63 3.44
C ILE A 135 -6.10 23.23 3.48
N VAL A 136 -7.05 22.61 2.77
CA VAL A 136 -8.37 23.20 2.53
C VAL A 136 -9.52 22.51 3.27
N ALA A 137 -9.33 21.30 3.86
CA ALA A 137 -10.43 20.58 4.50
C ALA A 137 -10.14 20.11 5.95
N TYR A 138 -8.95 19.52 6.21
CA TYR A 138 -8.62 18.91 7.50
C TYR A 138 -7.38 19.53 8.15
N PRO A 139 -7.35 20.89 8.38
CA PRO A 139 -6.14 21.54 8.91
C PRO A 139 -5.78 21.12 10.33
N ALA A 140 -6.77 20.71 11.15
CA ALA A 140 -6.55 20.27 12.52
C ALA A 140 -5.94 18.85 12.62
N GLU A 141 -6.07 18.06 11.55
CA GLU A 141 -5.58 16.68 11.44
C GLU A 141 -4.48 16.55 10.39
N SER A 142 -3.86 17.66 10.01
CA SER A 142 -2.76 17.71 9.04
C SER A 142 -1.46 18.11 9.67
N ASP A 143 -0.38 17.51 9.19
CA ASP A 143 0.96 17.94 9.50
C ASP A 143 1.28 19.28 8.83
N ARG A 144 2.17 20.06 9.44
CA ARG A 144 2.52 21.40 8.96
C ARG A 144 3.64 21.35 7.93
N GLY A 145 3.46 22.09 6.83
CA GLY A 145 4.50 22.30 5.83
C GLY A 145 5.62 23.27 6.27
N PRO A 146 6.55 23.64 5.37
CA PRO A 146 6.53 23.30 3.94
C PRO A 146 6.94 21.84 3.64
N PHE A 147 6.50 21.32 2.47
CA PHE A 147 6.68 19.92 2.08
C PHE A 147 7.59 19.79 0.84
N PRO A 148 8.38 18.69 0.69
CA PRO A 148 9.27 18.50 -0.44
C PRO A 148 8.52 17.96 -1.69
N VAL A 149 7.55 18.73 -2.18
CA VAL A 149 6.72 18.35 -3.33
C VAL A 149 7.42 18.75 -4.62
N PRO A 150 7.86 17.78 -5.46
CA PRO A 150 8.46 18.10 -6.75
C PRO A 150 7.39 18.46 -7.77
N ASP A 151 7.79 19.18 -8.84
CA ASP A 151 6.87 19.62 -9.88
C ASP A 151 6.20 18.46 -10.63
N ASN A 152 6.87 17.30 -10.68
CA ASN A 152 6.41 16.08 -11.32
C ASN A 152 5.80 15.06 -10.34
N MET A 153 5.29 15.49 -9.17
CA MET A 153 4.60 14.58 -8.26
C MET A 153 3.42 13.89 -8.96
N PRO A 154 3.41 12.54 -9.04
CA PRO A 154 2.27 11.82 -9.59
C PRO A 154 1.06 11.97 -8.66
N ILE A 155 -0.12 12.03 -9.27
CA ILE A 155 -1.40 11.99 -8.57
C ILE A 155 -2.07 10.66 -8.90
N GLU A 156 -2.79 10.10 -7.95
CA GLU A 156 -3.59 8.89 -8.12
C GLU A 156 -4.32 8.89 -9.45
N GLY A 157 -4.25 7.77 -10.16
CA GLY A 157 -4.82 7.58 -11.49
C GLY A 157 -3.86 7.92 -12.65
N TRP A 158 -2.72 8.58 -12.42
CA TRP A 158 -1.69 8.75 -13.44
C TRP A 158 -0.79 7.49 -13.52
N PRO A 159 -0.31 7.02 -14.69
CA PRO A 159 -0.39 7.60 -16.05
C PRO A 159 -1.65 7.24 -16.84
N VAL A 160 -2.52 6.41 -16.32
CA VAL A 160 -3.75 6.00 -16.95
C VAL A 160 -4.93 6.52 -16.13
N GLY A 161 -5.70 7.46 -16.68
CA GLY A 161 -6.87 8.01 -16.00
C GLY A 161 -7.95 6.96 -15.72
N TYR A 162 -8.91 7.30 -14.89
CA TYR A 162 -10.02 6.41 -14.50
C TYR A 162 -10.87 5.91 -15.68
N ARG A 163 -10.75 6.54 -16.86
CA ARG A 163 -11.39 6.09 -18.12
C ARG A 163 -10.55 5.10 -18.92
N GLY A 164 -9.39 4.65 -18.38
CA GLY A 164 -8.51 3.70 -19.04
C GLY A 164 -7.73 4.27 -20.23
N LYS A 165 -7.61 5.59 -20.32
CA LYS A 165 -6.84 6.27 -21.38
C LYS A 165 -5.62 6.96 -20.78
N PRO A 166 -4.48 6.97 -21.46
CA PRO A 166 -3.32 7.75 -21.05
C PRO A 166 -3.69 9.22 -20.85
N VAL A 167 -3.21 9.80 -19.75
CA VAL A 167 -3.46 11.19 -19.38
C VAL A 167 -2.13 11.90 -19.13
N SER A 168 -2.07 13.20 -19.45
CA SER A 168 -0.88 13.98 -19.12
C SER A 168 -0.80 14.21 -17.60
N LEU A 169 0.41 14.24 -17.07
CA LEU A 169 0.62 14.48 -15.64
C LEU A 169 0.05 15.85 -15.21
N ASP A 170 0.25 16.90 -16.04
CA ASP A 170 -0.24 18.24 -15.73
C ASP A 170 -1.78 18.31 -15.72
N ASP A 171 -2.46 17.57 -16.62
CA ASP A 171 -3.93 17.52 -16.58
C ASP A 171 -4.46 16.86 -15.32
N VAL A 172 -3.80 15.76 -14.88
CA VAL A 172 -4.17 15.10 -13.64
C VAL A 172 -3.83 15.98 -12.43
N GLN A 173 -2.63 16.57 -12.38
CA GLN A 173 -2.23 17.46 -11.26
C GLN A 173 -3.20 18.63 -11.13
N ARG A 174 -3.62 19.25 -12.23
CA ARG A 174 -4.53 20.41 -12.24
C ARG A 174 -6.00 20.04 -12.21
N ASP A 175 -6.34 18.75 -12.21
CA ASP A 175 -7.74 18.28 -12.21
C ASP A 175 -8.55 18.82 -13.40
N ARG A 176 -7.91 18.95 -14.57
CA ARG A 176 -8.58 19.48 -15.77
C ARG A 176 -9.64 18.53 -16.30
N LEU A 177 -9.43 17.24 -16.12
CA LEU A 177 -10.33 16.20 -16.62
C LEU A 177 -11.56 16.00 -15.72
N ARG A 178 -11.52 16.49 -14.47
CA ARG A 178 -12.58 16.36 -13.47
C ARG A 178 -13.10 14.91 -13.35
N GLU A 179 -12.17 13.96 -13.36
CA GLU A 179 -12.51 12.53 -13.27
C GLU A 179 -12.89 12.11 -11.85
N GLY A 180 -12.62 12.96 -10.87
CA GLY A 180 -12.84 12.66 -9.44
C GLY A 180 -11.74 11.77 -8.87
N GLY A 181 -12.09 10.96 -7.86
CA GLY A 181 -11.17 10.13 -7.09
C GLY A 181 -10.59 10.85 -5.89
N ASP A 182 -9.80 10.13 -5.11
CA ASP A 182 -9.23 10.64 -3.86
C ASP A 182 -7.95 11.45 -4.10
N ARG A 183 -7.39 11.35 -5.33
CA ARG A 183 -6.29 12.19 -5.82
C ARG A 183 -5.10 12.21 -4.89
N HIS A 184 -4.70 11.04 -4.42
CA HIS A 184 -3.54 10.91 -3.54
C HIS A 184 -2.24 11.32 -4.24
N GLY A 185 -1.38 12.04 -3.51
CA GLY A 185 0.00 12.30 -3.90
C GLY A 185 0.94 11.73 -2.86
N LEU A 186 1.89 10.89 -3.28
CA LEU A 186 2.82 10.20 -2.38
C LEU A 186 4.26 10.59 -2.71
N VAL A 187 4.97 11.15 -1.73
CA VAL A 187 6.36 11.60 -1.86
C VAL A 187 7.21 10.94 -0.78
N VAL A 188 8.27 10.27 -1.17
CA VAL A 188 9.17 9.56 -0.26
C VAL A 188 10.58 10.17 -0.34
N ASP A 189 11.14 10.56 0.78
CA ASP A 189 12.56 10.82 0.94
C ASP A 189 13.21 9.54 1.48
N PRO A 190 13.84 8.73 0.63
CA PRO A 190 14.36 7.43 1.04
C PRO A 190 15.66 7.55 1.84
N VAL A 191 16.40 8.65 1.72
CA VAL A 191 17.64 8.89 2.46
C VAL A 191 17.33 9.24 3.91
N ASN A 192 16.43 10.20 4.14
CA ASN A 192 15.99 10.55 5.48
C ASN A 192 14.91 9.59 6.03
N ARG A 193 14.36 8.73 5.16
CA ARG A 193 13.27 7.79 5.47
C ARG A 193 12.04 8.52 6.01
N ILE A 194 11.56 9.51 5.25
CA ILE A 194 10.35 10.27 5.56
C ILE A 194 9.37 10.15 4.40
N LEU A 195 8.13 9.89 4.73
CA LEU A 195 7.02 9.81 3.79
C LEU A 195 6.09 11.01 3.98
N TYR A 196 5.66 11.59 2.87
CA TYR A 196 4.68 12.67 2.80
C TYR A 196 3.54 12.23 1.91
N GLU A 197 2.32 12.32 2.41
CA GLU A 197 1.12 11.90 1.70
C GLU A 197 0.06 12.99 1.73
N PHE A 198 -0.65 13.14 0.62
CA PHE A 198 -1.65 14.18 0.42
C PHE A 198 -2.95 13.57 -0.06
N TYR A 199 -4.07 13.98 0.53
CA TYR A 199 -5.41 13.67 0.08
C TYR A 199 -5.96 14.84 -0.73
N GLN A 200 -6.61 14.55 -1.88
CA GLN A 200 -7.15 15.52 -2.83
C GLN A 200 -6.10 16.58 -3.26
N ALA A 201 -4.90 16.11 -3.56
CA ALA A 201 -3.83 16.98 -4.03
C ALA A 201 -4.17 17.59 -5.40
N LYS A 202 -3.94 18.92 -5.53
CA LYS A 202 -4.20 19.68 -6.75
C LYS A 202 -3.16 20.78 -6.95
N LYS A 203 -2.62 20.86 -8.15
CA LYS A 203 -1.74 21.96 -8.57
C LYS A 203 -2.60 23.11 -9.12
N THR A 204 -2.41 24.29 -8.58
CA THR A 204 -3.11 25.52 -8.99
C THR A 204 -2.09 26.56 -9.48
N ASP A 205 -2.55 27.66 -10.02
CA ASP A 205 -1.66 28.76 -10.42
C ASP A 205 -0.98 29.46 -9.22
N ARG A 206 -1.49 29.22 -8.01
CA ARG A 206 -0.92 29.74 -6.75
C ARG A 206 -0.07 28.72 -5.99
N GLY A 207 0.19 27.54 -6.58
CA GLY A 207 0.91 26.43 -5.94
C GLY A 207 0.02 25.24 -5.63
N TRP A 208 0.44 24.40 -4.70
CA TRP A 208 -0.27 23.17 -4.34
C TRP A 208 -1.35 23.40 -3.29
N GLN A 209 -2.44 22.66 -3.43
CA GLN A 209 -3.51 22.51 -2.43
C GLN A 209 -3.71 21.02 -2.13
N ALA A 210 -4.16 20.70 -0.94
CA ALA A 210 -4.61 19.37 -0.53
C ALA A 210 -5.73 19.48 0.49
N ALA A 211 -6.61 18.51 0.56
CA ALA A 211 -7.61 18.43 1.62
C ALA A 211 -6.94 18.09 2.97
N GLN A 212 -5.93 17.22 2.95
CA GLN A 212 -5.16 16.76 4.11
C GLN A 212 -3.71 16.50 3.71
N ALA A 213 -2.78 16.66 4.65
CA ALA A 213 -1.37 16.29 4.51
C ALA A 213 -0.87 15.50 5.72
N SER A 214 -0.15 14.40 5.46
CA SER A 214 0.43 13.52 6.47
C SER A 214 1.93 13.38 6.31
N VAL A 215 2.65 13.29 7.42
CA VAL A 215 4.09 13.00 7.47
C VAL A 215 4.32 11.78 8.34
N PHE A 216 5.06 10.80 7.83
CA PHE A 216 5.43 9.60 8.56
C PHE A 216 6.95 9.45 8.60
N ASP A 217 7.51 9.27 9.79
CA ASP A 217 8.90 8.86 9.99
C ASP A 217 9.00 7.34 9.79
N LEU A 218 9.57 6.91 8.67
CA LEU A 218 9.73 5.49 8.32
C LEU A 218 10.78 4.76 9.18
N LYS A 219 11.43 5.44 10.12
CA LYS A 219 12.36 4.85 11.10
C LYS A 219 11.68 4.55 12.44
N SER A 220 10.40 4.92 12.59
CA SER A 220 9.71 4.93 13.87
C SER A 220 8.40 4.14 13.82
N ASN A 221 8.03 3.54 14.96
CA ASN A 221 6.72 2.93 15.16
C ASN A 221 5.66 3.93 15.67
N ARG A 222 5.99 5.23 15.69
CA ARG A 222 5.07 6.26 16.17
C ARG A 222 3.86 6.36 15.24
N LEU A 223 2.69 6.22 15.83
CA LEU A 223 1.41 6.44 15.15
C LEU A 223 1.09 7.94 15.05
N ARG A 224 0.17 8.30 14.20
CA ARG A 224 -0.45 9.63 14.20
C ARG A 224 -1.17 9.87 15.53
N PRO A 225 -1.46 11.12 15.91
CA PRO A 225 -2.29 11.41 17.09
C PRO A 225 -3.63 10.66 17.03
N ASP A 226 -4.09 10.22 18.18
CA ASP A 226 -5.39 9.55 18.30
C ASP A 226 -6.52 10.44 17.80
N GLY A 227 -7.41 9.86 16.99
CA GLY A 227 -8.50 10.59 16.32
C GLY A 227 -8.09 11.33 15.04
N TRP A 228 -6.81 11.34 14.65
CA TRP A 228 -6.36 11.98 13.41
C TRP A 228 -6.47 11.03 12.22
N THR A 229 -7.07 11.53 11.13
CA THR A 229 -6.99 10.88 9.81
C THR A 229 -5.59 11.06 9.19
N SER A 230 -5.36 10.39 8.08
CA SER A 230 -4.24 10.63 7.16
C SER A 230 -4.78 10.91 5.76
N ALA A 231 -3.95 10.76 4.74
CA ALA A 231 -4.42 10.67 3.37
C ALA A 231 -5.31 9.43 3.16
N ASP A 232 -5.17 8.41 4.01
CA ASP A 232 -6.06 7.25 4.12
C ASP A 232 -6.99 7.41 5.33
N ALA A 233 -8.27 7.05 5.22
CA ALA A 233 -9.28 7.34 6.22
C ALA A 233 -8.99 6.73 7.61
N ALA A 234 -8.24 5.64 7.68
CA ALA A 234 -7.86 5.00 8.93
C ALA A 234 -6.76 5.73 9.73
N GLY A 235 -6.18 6.81 9.19
CA GLY A 235 -4.98 7.44 9.77
C GLY A 235 -3.70 6.64 9.50
N LEU A 236 -3.74 5.68 8.59
CA LEU A 236 -2.63 4.82 8.17
C LEU A 236 -1.85 5.44 7.01
N PRO A 237 -0.56 5.12 6.83
CA PRO A 237 0.17 5.48 5.62
C PRO A 237 -0.23 4.58 4.45
N ILE A 238 -0.24 5.14 3.23
CA ILE A 238 -0.60 4.43 2.00
C ILE A 238 0.63 3.75 1.38
N PHE A 239 1.74 4.49 1.19
CA PHE A 239 2.93 4.00 0.49
C PHE A 239 3.47 2.66 1.02
N PRO A 240 3.56 2.40 2.34
CA PRO A 240 4.03 1.12 2.87
C PRO A 240 3.19 -0.09 2.46
N ALA A 241 1.97 0.15 2.00
CA ALA A 241 0.99 -0.87 1.66
C ALA A 241 0.80 -1.08 0.15
N VAL A 242 1.45 -0.28 -0.68
CA VAL A 242 1.36 -0.38 -2.15
C VAL A 242 2.21 -1.53 -2.64
N VAL A 243 1.63 -2.43 -3.43
CA VAL A 243 2.39 -3.45 -4.16
C VAL A 243 3.21 -2.79 -5.26
N ARG A 244 4.53 -3.01 -5.27
CA ARG A 244 5.48 -2.36 -6.17
C ARG A 244 6.12 -3.36 -7.14
N TYR A 245 6.62 -2.85 -8.26
CA TYR A 245 7.26 -3.67 -9.29
C TYR A 245 8.52 -4.40 -8.76
N ASP A 246 9.37 -3.73 -7.97
CA ASP A 246 10.57 -4.32 -7.38
C ASP A 246 10.27 -5.57 -6.52
N GLU A 247 9.15 -5.57 -5.80
CA GLU A 247 8.70 -6.70 -4.97
C GLU A 247 8.24 -7.88 -5.83
N LEU A 248 7.47 -7.60 -6.87
CA LEU A 248 7.01 -8.62 -7.81
C LEU A 248 8.19 -9.25 -8.55
N GLN A 249 9.23 -8.48 -8.88
CA GLN A 249 10.45 -9.02 -9.47
C GLN A 249 11.20 -9.93 -8.49
N ARG A 250 11.26 -9.60 -7.22
CA ARG A 250 11.80 -10.48 -6.18
C ARG A 250 10.93 -11.69 -5.89
N GLY A 251 9.66 -11.67 -6.30
CA GLY A 251 8.69 -12.76 -6.10
C GLY A 251 8.15 -12.84 -4.67
N ILE A 252 8.23 -11.75 -3.92
CA ILE A 252 7.73 -11.64 -2.55
C ILE A 252 7.32 -10.22 -2.19
N VAL A 253 6.18 -10.08 -1.52
CA VAL A 253 5.74 -8.87 -0.84
C VAL A 253 5.96 -9.08 0.66
N GLU A 254 6.85 -8.29 1.27
CA GLU A 254 7.34 -8.50 2.64
C GLU A 254 6.73 -7.52 3.66
N HIS A 255 5.52 -7.06 3.41
CA HIS A 255 4.78 -6.17 4.28
C HIS A 255 3.27 -6.43 4.19
N ALA A 256 2.51 -5.91 5.15
CA ALA A 256 1.06 -5.89 5.05
C ALA A 256 0.59 -4.97 3.93
N LEU A 257 -0.53 -5.31 3.34
CA LEU A 257 -1.21 -4.47 2.36
C LEU A 257 -2.28 -3.59 3.02
N ARG A 258 -2.85 -2.66 2.27
CA ARG A 258 -4.11 -2.00 2.61
C ARG A 258 -5.24 -2.62 1.80
N VAL A 259 -6.43 -2.62 2.36
CA VAL A 259 -7.65 -3.03 1.66
C VAL A 259 -8.76 -2.02 1.91
N THR A 260 -9.48 -1.67 0.85
CA THR A 260 -10.71 -0.90 0.99
C THR A 260 -11.91 -1.83 1.11
N VAL A 261 -12.93 -1.35 1.81
CA VAL A 261 -14.22 -2.02 1.98
C VAL A 261 -15.34 -1.00 1.88
N GLN A 262 -16.50 -1.41 1.39
CA GLN A 262 -17.62 -0.48 1.20
C GLN A 262 -18.18 0.06 2.52
N ARG A 263 -18.11 -0.73 3.60
CA ARG A 263 -18.73 -0.39 4.88
C ARG A 263 -17.82 -0.77 6.04
N THR A 264 -17.56 0.20 6.90
CA THR A 264 -16.88 0.01 8.20
C THR A 264 -17.82 0.45 9.32
N ARG A 265 -17.45 0.20 10.57
CA ARG A 265 -18.16 0.74 11.74
C ARG A 265 -17.41 1.93 12.36
N ARG A 266 -18.11 2.66 13.23
CA ARG A 266 -17.56 3.80 14.00
C ARG A 266 -16.61 3.30 15.09
N ALA A 267 -15.50 2.73 14.67
CA ALA A 267 -14.42 2.26 15.53
C ALA A 267 -13.15 2.04 14.72
N TYR A 268 -12.02 2.07 15.39
CA TYR A 268 -10.72 1.67 14.86
C TYR A 268 -9.96 0.81 15.86
N VAL A 269 -8.92 0.16 15.39
CA VAL A 269 -7.98 -0.63 16.20
C VAL A 269 -6.57 -0.36 15.70
N SER A 270 -5.62 -0.26 16.65
CA SER A 270 -4.21 -0.04 16.32
C SER A 270 -3.73 -1.02 15.23
N PRO A 271 -2.95 -0.53 14.24
CA PRO A 271 -2.27 0.78 14.18
C PRO A 271 -3.10 1.95 13.62
N ALA A 272 -4.37 1.75 13.24
CA ALA A 272 -5.22 2.86 12.84
C ALA A 272 -5.48 3.83 14.02
N THR A 273 -5.69 5.10 13.67
CA THR A 273 -5.93 6.18 14.63
C THR A 273 -7.25 6.90 14.39
N HIS A 274 -7.99 6.53 13.33
CA HIS A 274 -9.22 7.23 12.94
C HIS A 274 -10.26 6.25 12.35
N PHE A 275 -11.53 6.65 12.37
CA PHE A 275 -12.65 5.97 11.71
C PHE A 275 -13.41 6.93 10.80
N ALA A 276 -14.00 6.42 9.71
CA ALA A 276 -14.75 7.23 8.74
C ALA A 276 -16.18 6.68 8.53
N SER A 277 -16.87 6.30 9.61
CA SER A 277 -18.22 5.75 9.54
C SER A 277 -19.04 6.12 10.77
N SER A 278 -20.34 6.28 10.61
CA SER A 278 -21.29 6.45 11.72
C SER A 278 -21.98 5.14 12.13
N ARG A 279 -21.74 4.03 11.43
CA ARG A 279 -22.38 2.73 11.68
C ARG A 279 -21.89 2.10 12.97
N THR A 280 -22.76 1.40 13.68
CA THR A 280 -22.45 0.77 14.98
C THR A 280 -22.54 -0.76 14.96
N ASP A 281 -22.93 -1.37 13.81
CA ASP A 281 -23.02 -2.82 13.67
C ASP A 281 -21.67 -3.48 13.95
N THR A 282 -21.62 -4.34 14.96
CA THR A 282 -20.40 -5.04 15.41
C THR A 282 -19.88 -6.08 14.42
N ASN A 283 -20.68 -6.48 13.44
CA ASN A 283 -20.27 -7.35 12.35
C ASN A 283 -19.53 -6.60 11.23
N LEU A 284 -19.58 -5.27 11.20
CA LEU A 284 -18.77 -4.49 10.28
C LEU A 284 -17.32 -4.39 10.77
N PRO A 285 -16.32 -4.41 9.87
CA PRO A 285 -14.93 -4.24 10.24
C PRO A 285 -14.68 -2.84 10.81
N ARG A 286 -13.71 -2.74 11.71
CA ARG A 286 -13.13 -1.46 12.17
C ARG A 286 -12.07 -1.00 11.16
N MET A 287 -11.75 0.28 11.14
CA MET A 287 -10.49 0.71 10.54
C MET A 287 -9.33 0.10 11.31
N GLY A 288 -8.27 -0.31 10.60
CA GLY A 288 -7.14 -1.03 11.19
C GLY A 288 -7.37 -2.52 11.47
N GLU A 289 -8.53 -3.07 11.14
CA GLU A 289 -8.78 -4.51 11.28
C GLU A 289 -7.77 -5.30 10.45
N ARG A 290 -7.10 -6.30 11.04
CA ARG A 290 -6.11 -7.13 10.37
C ARG A 290 -6.77 -8.32 9.71
N ILE A 291 -6.62 -8.44 8.41
CA ILE A 291 -7.15 -9.53 7.59
C ILE A 291 -6.00 -10.29 6.97
N ARG A 292 -6.08 -11.61 6.94
CA ARG A 292 -5.05 -12.48 6.36
C ARG A 292 -5.69 -13.46 5.38
N LEU A 293 -4.97 -13.82 4.32
CA LEU A 293 -5.33 -14.97 3.49
C LEU A 293 -5.14 -16.26 4.31
N LYS A 294 -6.13 -17.15 4.28
CA LYS A 294 -6.07 -18.43 5.00
C LYS A 294 -4.83 -19.24 4.60
N GLN A 295 -4.20 -19.89 5.56
CA GLN A 295 -2.93 -20.60 5.33
C GLN A 295 -3.08 -21.77 4.34
N ASP A 296 -4.24 -22.44 4.34
CA ASP A 296 -4.58 -23.58 3.48
C ASP A 296 -5.02 -23.18 2.06
N PHE A 297 -5.20 -21.86 1.79
CA PHE A 297 -5.59 -21.42 0.45
C PHE A 297 -4.51 -21.76 -0.57
N PRO A 298 -4.84 -22.52 -1.67
CA PRO A 298 -3.86 -22.95 -2.67
C PRO A 298 -3.40 -21.76 -3.54
N ILE A 299 -2.09 -21.61 -3.72
CA ILE A 299 -1.51 -20.51 -4.49
C ILE A 299 -0.80 -20.97 -5.78
N ASP A 300 -0.54 -22.27 -5.94
CA ASP A 300 0.26 -22.81 -7.06
C ASP A 300 -0.37 -22.60 -8.44
N GLY A 301 -1.68 -22.42 -8.50
CA GLY A 301 -2.42 -22.18 -9.75
C GLY A 301 -2.45 -20.70 -10.21
N PHE A 302 -1.60 -19.84 -9.65
CA PHE A 302 -1.51 -18.42 -9.95
C PHE A 302 -0.15 -18.08 -10.58
N SER A 303 -0.08 -16.97 -11.32
CA SER A 303 1.17 -16.44 -11.85
C SER A 303 2.15 -16.05 -10.73
N ARG A 304 3.44 -15.96 -11.05
CA ARG A 304 4.50 -15.60 -10.11
C ARG A 304 4.20 -14.30 -9.36
N ASN A 305 3.68 -13.27 -10.06
CA ASN A 305 3.35 -11.99 -9.46
C ASN A 305 2.20 -12.10 -8.46
N VAL A 306 1.14 -12.82 -8.82
CA VAL A 306 0.01 -13.05 -7.92
C VAL A 306 0.45 -13.91 -6.73
N GLN A 307 1.26 -14.95 -6.94
CA GLN A 307 1.82 -15.75 -5.84
C GLN A 307 2.64 -14.91 -4.87
N ALA A 308 3.43 -13.92 -5.35
CA ALA A 308 4.18 -13.01 -4.49
C ALA A 308 3.25 -12.24 -3.54
N ILE A 309 2.14 -11.71 -4.06
CA ILE A 309 1.12 -11.00 -3.29
C ILE A 309 0.43 -11.96 -2.30
N LEU A 310 0.03 -13.15 -2.75
CA LEU A 310 -0.65 -14.12 -1.90
C LEU A 310 0.23 -14.64 -0.76
N LYS A 311 1.54 -14.82 -0.99
CA LYS A 311 2.53 -15.12 0.06
C LYS A 311 2.59 -14.00 1.10
N GLY A 312 2.64 -12.74 0.65
CA GLY A 312 2.58 -11.57 1.53
C GLY A 312 1.29 -11.54 2.35
N LEU A 313 0.14 -11.79 1.72
CA LEU A 313 -1.17 -11.83 2.38
C LEU A 313 -1.31 -12.97 3.41
N LYS A 314 -0.66 -14.11 3.19
CA LYS A 314 -0.59 -15.20 4.17
C LYS A 314 0.28 -14.82 5.37
N LYS A 315 1.41 -14.17 5.12
CA LYS A 315 2.41 -13.85 6.15
C LYS A 315 2.10 -12.55 6.89
N HIS A 316 1.84 -11.49 6.14
CA HIS A 316 1.66 -10.16 6.68
C HIS A 316 0.20 -9.69 6.68
N GLY A 317 -0.66 -10.29 5.87
CA GLY A 317 -2.06 -9.89 5.73
C GLY A 317 -2.24 -8.47 5.17
N MET A 318 -3.36 -7.86 5.52
CA MET A 318 -3.72 -6.49 5.10
C MET A 318 -4.54 -5.78 6.17
N PHE A 319 -4.52 -4.45 6.18
CA PHE A 319 -5.33 -3.62 7.06
C PHE A 319 -6.53 -3.05 6.33
N VAL A 320 -7.69 -3.02 6.99
CA VAL A 320 -8.82 -2.19 6.54
C VAL A 320 -8.43 -0.73 6.72
N ALA A 321 -8.24 -0.01 5.63
CA ALA A 321 -7.62 1.30 5.63
C ALA A 321 -8.55 2.42 5.16
N ASP A 322 -9.55 2.11 4.31
CA ASP A 322 -10.49 3.09 3.81
C ASP A 322 -11.84 2.48 3.42
N ASN A 323 -12.84 3.34 3.23
CA ASN A 323 -14.10 3.00 2.60
C ASN A 323 -13.98 3.17 1.07
N GLY A 324 -14.32 2.13 0.32
CA GLY A 324 -14.19 2.13 -1.13
C GLY A 324 -14.81 0.88 -1.75
N LEU A 325 -14.21 0.40 -2.82
CA LEU A 325 -14.62 -0.90 -3.40
C LEU A 325 -14.23 -2.03 -2.45
N ASP A 326 -15.12 -3.00 -2.30
CA ASP A 326 -14.82 -4.16 -1.46
C ASP A 326 -13.65 -4.97 -2.03
N TRP A 327 -12.75 -5.39 -1.15
CA TRP A 327 -11.62 -6.27 -1.43
C TRP A 327 -10.61 -5.70 -2.45
N ALA A 328 -10.45 -4.38 -2.51
CA ALA A 328 -9.48 -3.74 -3.37
C ALA A 328 -8.19 -3.41 -2.63
N ILE A 329 -7.06 -3.90 -3.14
CA ILE A 329 -5.72 -3.55 -2.69
C ILE A 329 -5.09 -2.53 -3.63
N SER A 330 -4.12 -1.75 -3.14
CA SER A 330 -3.40 -0.77 -3.93
C SER A 330 -2.17 -1.38 -4.60
N VAL A 331 -2.01 -1.11 -5.89
CA VAL A 331 -0.86 -1.50 -6.70
C VAL A 331 -0.33 -0.26 -7.40
N ALA A 332 0.97 -0.14 -7.53
CA ALA A 332 1.56 0.94 -8.32
C ALA A 332 1.14 0.83 -9.79
N PRO A 333 0.77 1.93 -10.46
CA PRO A 333 0.35 1.91 -11.87
C PRO A 333 1.57 1.83 -12.81
N ASP A 334 2.44 0.87 -12.56
CA ASP A 334 3.65 0.63 -13.33
C ASP A 334 3.32 -0.22 -14.56
N PRO A 335 3.60 0.23 -15.79
CA PRO A 335 3.29 -0.51 -17.01
C PRO A 335 4.04 -1.84 -17.13
N ARG A 336 5.09 -2.05 -16.35
CA ARG A 336 5.83 -3.32 -16.26
C ARG A 336 5.10 -4.38 -15.43
N ILE A 337 4.08 -3.98 -14.63
CA ILE A 337 3.23 -4.91 -13.89
C ILE A 337 2.09 -5.39 -14.81
N PRO A 338 2.04 -6.69 -15.14
CA PRO A 338 0.97 -7.19 -15.98
C PRO A 338 -0.39 -7.13 -15.26
N PRO A 339 -1.51 -7.01 -16.00
CA PRO A 339 -2.84 -7.07 -15.40
C PRO A 339 -3.08 -8.41 -14.68
N MET A 340 -3.52 -8.35 -13.41
CA MET A 340 -3.80 -9.52 -12.57
C MET A 340 -5.30 -9.70 -12.26
N HIS A 341 -6.16 -8.92 -12.89
CA HIS A 341 -7.61 -8.87 -12.57
C HIS A 341 -8.31 -10.24 -12.72
N GLU A 342 -7.99 -11.00 -13.78
CA GLU A 342 -8.65 -12.30 -14.02
C GLU A 342 -8.26 -13.34 -12.95
N GLU A 343 -7.01 -13.30 -12.51
CA GLU A 343 -6.56 -14.19 -11.44
C GLU A 343 -7.18 -13.80 -10.11
N PHE A 344 -7.22 -12.50 -9.78
CA PHE A 344 -7.81 -12.01 -8.54
C PHE A 344 -9.32 -12.30 -8.43
N ARG A 345 -10.04 -12.33 -9.55
CA ARG A 345 -11.46 -12.72 -9.55
C ARG A 345 -11.72 -14.14 -9.05
N ARG A 346 -10.72 -15.03 -9.11
CA ARG A 346 -10.79 -16.39 -8.61
C ARG A 346 -10.73 -16.45 -7.09
N ILE A 347 -10.21 -15.40 -6.43
CA ILE A 347 -10.07 -15.30 -4.99
C ILE A 347 -11.31 -14.58 -4.44
N LYS A 348 -12.02 -15.22 -3.52
CA LYS A 348 -13.21 -14.66 -2.90
C LYS A 348 -12.90 -14.15 -1.49
N GLY A 349 -13.71 -13.23 -0.99
CA GLY A 349 -13.60 -12.77 0.40
C GLY A 349 -13.60 -13.92 1.42
N SER A 350 -14.28 -15.04 1.12
CA SER A 350 -14.28 -16.26 1.95
C SER A 350 -12.93 -16.94 2.09
N ALA A 351 -11.95 -16.62 1.22
CA ALA A 351 -10.58 -17.09 1.33
C ALA A 351 -9.79 -16.37 2.45
N PHE A 352 -10.35 -15.31 3.01
CA PHE A 352 -9.71 -14.50 4.04
C PHE A 352 -10.33 -14.73 5.42
N GLU A 353 -9.60 -14.33 6.44
CA GLU A 353 -10.02 -14.36 7.84
C GLU A 353 -9.49 -13.12 8.57
N VAL A 354 -10.23 -12.66 9.57
CA VAL A 354 -9.80 -11.59 10.48
C VAL A 354 -8.95 -12.22 11.59
N VAL A 355 -7.80 -11.62 11.90
CA VAL A 355 -6.89 -12.10 12.94
C VAL A 355 -6.67 -11.04 14.01
N VAL A 356 -6.33 -11.48 15.21
CA VAL A 356 -6.03 -10.62 16.35
C VAL A 356 -4.65 -10.94 16.91
N PRO A 357 -3.94 -9.94 17.50
CA PRO A 357 -2.70 -10.21 18.18
C PRO A 357 -2.88 -11.29 19.24
N PRO A 358 -1.90 -12.20 19.42
CA PRO A 358 -1.94 -13.16 20.51
C PRO A 358 -1.95 -12.40 21.84
N THR A 359 -2.81 -12.84 22.77
CA THR A 359 -2.79 -12.34 24.15
C THR A 359 -1.40 -12.59 24.74
N ARG A 360 -0.71 -11.54 25.18
CA ARG A 360 0.53 -11.71 25.95
C ARG A 360 0.17 -12.49 27.21
N ARG A 361 0.73 -13.68 27.33
CA ARG A 361 0.67 -14.47 28.58
C ARG A 361 1.64 -13.87 29.60
#